data_c8fa3148c27cf864d7eea89c34580ff3
#
_entry.id   c8fa3148c27cf864d7eea89c34580ff3
#
_cell.length_a   1.000
_cell.length_b   1.000
_cell.length_c   1.000
_cell.angle_alpha   90.00
_cell.angle_beta   90.00
_cell.angle_gamma   90.00
#
_symmetry.space_group_name_H-M   'P 1'
#
loop_
_entity.id
_entity.type
_entity.pdbx_description
1 polymer ?
#
loop_
_entity_poly.entity_id
_entity_poly.type
_entity_poly.pdbx_seq_one_letter_code
_entity_poly.pdbx_strand_id
1 'polypeptide(L)'
;LGDVYKRQEYSGIMDDTTTVVFESACFDGASVRTTAKKLGMRTDASARYEKGLDPHECYEALMRAFQLVEELGAGEVVKTYIDENYEDETPKTVDFDPEWINKFLGTEIPESDMVEYLTRLGFEIKDGKVVSPWYRVDIACKADVAEEVARLYGYNKIPNTIVRGVAQAKLTEAQKFDRHIQRSMLAMG
;
A
#
# COMPACT_ATOMS: atom_id res chain seq x y z
N LEU A 1 15.32 -10.99 -6.62
CA LEU A 1 15.56 -11.74 -7.87
C LEU A 1 17.01 -12.20 -8.01
N GLY A 2 17.96 -11.50 -7.41
CA GLY A 2 19.35 -11.92 -7.33
C GLY A 2 19.62 -13.10 -6.40
N ASP A 3 18.71 -13.33 -5.46
CA ASP A 3 18.92 -14.26 -4.37
C ASP A 3 18.95 -15.73 -4.77
N VAL A 4 18.12 -16.12 -5.72
CA VAL A 4 17.95 -17.54 -6.04
C VAL A 4 19.15 -18.07 -6.85
N TYR A 5 19.77 -17.24 -7.66
CA TYR A 5 20.89 -17.66 -8.51
C TYR A 5 22.28 -17.23 -8.02
N LYS A 6 22.41 -16.10 -7.33
CA LYS A 6 23.70 -15.62 -6.82
C LYS A 6 24.25 -16.44 -5.67
N ARG A 7 23.41 -17.15 -4.94
CA ARG A 7 23.75 -17.78 -3.66
C ARG A 7 23.83 -19.32 -3.74
N GLN A 8 23.48 -19.96 -4.87
CA GLN A 8 23.34 -21.40 -4.93
C GLN A 8 24.61 -22.15 -5.31
N GLU A 9 25.51 -21.59 -6.12
CA GLU A 9 26.64 -22.34 -6.65
C GLU A 9 27.95 -22.01 -5.96
N TYR A 10 28.22 -20.74 -5.68
CA TYR A 10 29.55 -20.32 -5.13
C TYR A 10 29.45 -19.50 -3.83
N SER A 11 28.31 -19.06 -3.43
CA SER A 11 28.10 -18.20 -2.24
C SER A 11 26.98 -18.70 -1.32
N GLY A 12 26.51 -19.91 -1.51
CA GLY A 12 25.57 -20.57 -0.61
C GLY A 12 26.24 -20.98 0.71
N ILE A 13 25.43 -21.21 1.74
CA ILE A 13 25.87 -21.73 3.02
C ILE A 13 26.21 -23.20 2.84
N MET A 14 27.44 -23.59 3.21
CA MET A 14 27.97 -24.93 3.17
C MET A 14 28.39 -25.36 4.58
N ASP A 15 28.77 -26.64 4.76
CA ASP A 15 29.16 -27.19 6.07
C ASP A 15 30.41 -26.52 6.68
N ASP A 16 31.25 -25.92 5.85
CA ASP A 16 32.47 -25.20 6.23
C ASP A 16 32.30 -23.67 6.30
N THR A 17 31.08 -23.17 6.13
CA THR A 17 30.80 -21.74 6.18
C THR A 17 30.96 -21.20 7.60
N THR A 18 31.89 -20.27 7.78
CA THR A 18 32.22 -19.65 9.07
C THR A 18 31.72 -18.19 9.16
N THR A 19 31.39 -17.57 8.03
CA THR A 19 30.96 -16.16 7.98
C THR A 19 29.77 -16.03 7.07
N VAL A 20 28.72 -15.35 7.56
CA VAL A 20 27.48 -15.08 6.83
C VAL A 20 27.27 -13.59 6.75
N VAL A 21 26.92 -13.09 5.56
CA VAL A 21 26.53 -11.70 5.34
C VAL A 21 25.00 -11.63 5.20
N PHE A 22 24.37 -10.82 6.04
CA PHE A 22 22.95 -10.55 5.96
C PHE A 22 22.71 -9.38 5.01
N GLU A 23 21.72 -9.52 4.15
CA GLU A 23 21.18 -8.44 3.31
C GLU A 23 19.75 -8.11 3.77
N SER A 24 19.53 -6.84 4.07
CA SER A 24 18.18 -6.29 4.27
C SER A 24 18.02 -5.15 3.28
N ALA A 25 17.08 -5.27 2.35
CA ALA A 25 17.01 -4.36 1.22
C ALA A 25 15.57 -3.98 0.87
N CYS A 26 15.40 -2.78 0.33
CA CYS A 26 14.21 -2.30 -0.32
C CYS A 26 14.51 -2.06 -1.80
N PHE A 27 13.60 -2.43 -2.68
CA PHE A 27 13.76 -2.31 -4.13
C PHE A 27 12.56 -1.58 -4.75
N ASP A 28 12.79 -0.93 -5.89
CA ASP A 28 11.71 -0.38 -6.70
C ASP A 28 10.70 -1.47 -7.10
N GLY A 29 9.48 -1.37 -6.58
CA GLY A 29 8.45 -2.38 -6.75
C GLY A 29 8.03 -2.59 -8.21
N ALA A 30 8.06 -1.52 -9.03
CA ALA A 30 7.72 -1.61 -10.45
C ALA A 30 8.79 -2.39 -11.23
N SER A 31 10.05 -2.16 -10.91
CA SER A 31 11.18 -2.89 -11.48
C SER A 31 11.13 -4.38 -11.12
N VAL A 32 10.89 -4.70 -9.83
CA VAL A 32 10.76 -6.08 -9.37
C VAL A 32 9.61 -6.80 -10.08
N ARG A 33 8.43 -6.18 -10.14
CA ARG A 33 7.25 -6.73 -10.81
C ARG A 33 7.51 -7.01 -12.30
N THR A 34 8.09 -6.04 -12.98
CA THR A 34 8.38 -6.15 -14.41
C THR A 34 9.38 -7.26 -14.69
N THR A 35 10.44 -7.35 -13.88
CA THR A 35 11.49 -8.36 -14.01
C THR A 35 10.96 -9.75 -13.68
N ALA A 36 10.21 -9.91 -12.59
CA ALA A 36 9.57 -11.19 -12.24
C ALA A 36 8.67 -11.72 -13.37
N LYS A 37 7.90 -10.82 -13.98
CA LYS A 37 7.06 -11.16 -15.14
C LYS A 37 7.87 -11.55 -16.37
N LYS A 38 8.94 -10.82 -16.71
CA LYS A 38 9.79 -11.12 -17.86
C LYS A 38 10.50 -12.45 -17.73
N LEU A 39 10.93 -12.80 -16.51
CA LEU A 39 11.62 -14.05 -16.22
C LEU A 39 10.67 -15.24 -16.00
N GLY A 40 9.35 -15.00 -15.92
CA GLY A 40 8.38 -16.03 -15.53
C GLY A 40 8.60 -16.59 -14.13
N MET A 41 9.31 -15.83 -13.27
CA MET A 41 9.75 -16.27 -11.96
C MET A 41 9.10 -15.43 -10.85
N ARG A 42 8.21 -16.02 -10.10
CA ARG A 42 7.56 -15.40 -8.94
C ARG A 42 7.99 -16.13 -7.67
N THR A 43 8.57 -15.37 -6.75
CA THR A 43 8.98 -15.84 -5.43
C THR A 43 8.21 -15.08 -4.35
N ASP A 44 8.22 -15.58 -3.10
CA ASP A 44 7.64 -14.85 -1.96
C ASP A 44 8.31 -13.48 -1.78
N ALA A 45 9.62 -13.40 -1.98
CA ALA A 45 10.37 -12.15 -1.94
C ALA A 45 9.87 -11.18 -3.02
N SER A 46 9.77 -11.60 -4.29
CA SER A 46 9.28 -10.74 -5.37
C SER A 46 7.85 -10.28 -5.14
N ALA A 47 6.98 -11.14 -4.58
CA ALA A 47 5.59 -10.81 -4.27
C ALA A 47 5.45 -9.76 -3.15
N ARG A 48 6.44 -9.67 -2.25
CA ARG A 48 6.49 -8.65 -1.19
C ARG A 48 7.10 -7.35 -1.72
N TYR A 49 8.25 -7.42 -2.38
CA TYR A 49 8.93 -6.24 -2.92
C TYR A 49 8.14 -5.52 -4.00
N GLU A 50 7.37 -6.23 -4.84
CA GLU A 50 6.53 -5.61 -5.89
C GLU A 50 5.44 -4.67 -5.35
N LYS A 51 5.06 -4.81 -4.07
CA LYS A 51 4.05 -3.98 -3.41
C LYS A 51 4.62 -2.68 -2.83
N GLY A 52 5.94 -2.53 -2.83
CA GLY A 52 6.65 -1.47 -2.13
C GLY A 52 6.81 -1.82 -0.65
N LEU A 53 8.03 -1.69 -0.18
CA LEU A 53 8.39 -1.76 1.23
C LEU A 53 8.96 -0.40 1.64
N ASP A 54 8.90 -0.10 2.92
CA ASP A 54 9.53 1.10 3.44
C ASP A 54 11.03 0.85 3.67
N PRO A 55 11.92 1.71 3.13
CA PRO A 55 13.35 1.58 3.33
C PRO A 55 13.79 1.61 4.80
N HIS A 56 13.07 2.33 5.67
CA HIS A 56 13.39 2.40 7.10
C HIS A 56 13.29 1.05 7.80
N GLU A 57 12.42 0.15 7.34
CA GLU A 57 12.32 -1.21 7.90
C GLU A 57 13.58 -2.05 7.67
N CYS A 58 14.39 -1.70 6.67
CA CYS A 58 15.59 -2.47 6.34
C CYS A 58 16.58 -2.50 7.52
N TYR A 59 16.80 -1.35 8.16
CA TYR A 59 17.69 -1.27 9.31
C TYR A 59 17.14 -2.03 10.52
N GLU A 60 15.87 -1.83 10.87
CA GLU A 60 15.24 -2.49 12.01
C GLU A 60 15.18 -4.01 11.83
N ALA A 61 14.85 -4.46 10.61
CA ALA A 61 14.84 -5.88 10.28
C ALA A 61 16.23 -6.50 10.40
N LEU A 62 17.28 -5.79 9.98
CA LEU A 62 18.67 -6.24 10.11
C LEU A 62 19.09 -6.33 11.59
N MET A 63 18.75 -5.32 12.39
CA MET A 63 19.04 -5.33 13.82
C MET A 63 18.31 -6.47 14.54
N ARG A 64 17.06 -6.74 14.16
CA ARG A 64 16.34 -7.90 14.71
C ARG A 64 16.95 -9.23 14.29
N ALA A 65 17.44 -9.36 13.05
CA ALA A 65 18.14 -10.55 12.61
C ALA A 65 19.43 -10.78 13.43
N PHE A 66 20.20 -9.74 13.68
CA PHE A 66 21.40 -9.80 14.52
C PHE A 66 21.09 -10.20 15.96
N GLN A 67 20.06 -9.62 16.56
CA GLN A 67 19.59 -9.99 17.88
C GLN A 67 19.22 -11.49 17.94
N LEU A 68 18.55 -12.02 16.92
CA LEU A 68 18.18 -13.42 16.86
C LEU A 68 19.42 -14.34 16.72
N VAL A 69 20.45 -13.92 15.99
CA VAL A 69 21.71 -14.68 15.91
C VAL A 69 22.35 -14.84 17.29
N GLU A 70 22.37 -13.76 18.08
CA GLU A 70 22.92 -13.78 19.45
C GLU A 70 22.02 -14.58 20.41
N GLU A 71 20.71 -14.35 20.40
CA GLU A 71 19.74 -15.05 21.27
C GLU A 71 19.74 -16.57 21.06
N LEU A 72 19.90 -17.00 19.82
CA LEU A 72 19.94 -18.41 19.45
C LEU A 72 21.34 -19.05 19.62
N GLY A 73 22.35 -18.26 19.94
CA GLY A 73 23.73 -18.74 20.03
C GLY A 73 24.27 -19.25 18.68
N ALA A 74 23.75 -18.73 17.56
CA ALA A 74 24.10 -19.18 16.22
C ALA A 74 25.41 -18.60 15.70
N GLY A 75 25.94 -17.56 16.34
CA GLY A 75 27.19 -16.91 15.97
C GLY A 75 27.44 -15.62 16.72
N GLU A 76 28.51 -14.95 16.39
CA GLU A 76 28.87 -13.61 16.89
C GLU A 76 28.61 -12.55 15.81
N VAL A 77 27.93 -11.48 16.19
CA VAL A 77 27.60 -10.37 15.27
C VAL A 77 28.78 -9.42 15.17
N VAL A 78 29.30 -9.23 13.96
CA VAL A 78 30.29 -8.19 13.68
C VAL A 78 29.57 -6.84 13.63
N LYS A 79 30.03 -5.87 14.45
CA LYS A 79 29.37 -4.56 14.60
C LYS A 79 29.65 -3.58 13.45
N THR A 80 29.90 -4.10 12.25
CA THR A 80 30.14 -3.30 11.05
C THR A 80 29.08 -3.63 10.01
N TYR A 81 28.42 -2.63 9.47
CA TYR A 81 27.45 -2.76 8.39
C TYR A 81 27.65 -1.65 7.37
N ILE A 82 27.15 -1.87 6.18
CA ILE A 82 27.11 -0.89 5.10
C ILE A 82 25.61 -0.53 4.94
N ASP A 83 25.31 0.75 4.98
CA ASP A 83 23.96 1.26 4.77
C ASP A 83 24.00 2.28 3.64
N GLU A 84 23.22 2.02 2.59
CA GLU A 84 23.10 2.86 1.41
C GLU A 84 21.62 3.15 1.19
N ASN A 85 21.19 4.36 1.56
CA ASN A 85 19.82 4.83 1.36
C ASN A 85 19.78 5.94 0.31
N TYR A 86 18.98 5.73 -0.73
CA TYR A 86 18.79 6.67 -1.84
C TYR A 86 17.37 7.23 -1.92
N GLU A 87 16.50 6.88 -0.96
CA GLU A 87 15.11 7.31 -0.92
C GLU A 87 14.96 8.71 -0.31
N ASP A 88 13.90 9.39 -0.72
CA ASP A 88 13.49 10.66 -0.11
C ASP A 88 12.77 10.38 1.22
N GLU A 89 13.42 10.71 2.32
CA GLU A 89 12.90 10.54 3.68
C GLU A 89 11.87 11.61 4.09
N THR A 90 11.45 12.47 3.16
CA THR A 90 10.45 13.50 3.46
C THR A 90 9.11 12.86 3.84
N PRO A 91 8.58 13.13 5.04
CA PRO A 91 7.30 12.56 5.47
C PRO A 91 6.17 12.93 4.52
N LYS A 92 5.40 11.94 4.09
CA LYS A 92 4.21 12.18 3.27
C LYS A 92 3.16 12.91 4.10
N THR A 93 2.61 13.97 3.53
CA THR A 93 1.58 14.78 4.18
C THR A 93 0.34 14.89 3.31
N VAL A 94 -0.82 14.84 3.96
CA VAL A 94 -2.13 15.02 3.32
C VAL A 94 -2.88 16.10 4.09
N ASP A 95 -3.61 16.99 3.41
CA ASP A 95 -4.39 18.02 4.07
C ASP A 95 -5.47 17.38 4.96
N PHE A 96 -5.55 17.82 6.21
CA PHE A 96 -6.58 17.41 7.15
C PHE A 96 -7.79 18.31 7.02
N ASP A 97 -8.91 17.76 6.59
CA ASP A 97 -10.15 18.49 6.33
C ASP A 97 -11.35 17.71 6.91
N PRO A 98 -11.66 17.91 8.19
CA PRO A 98 -12.73 17.18 8.89
C PRO A 98 -14.12 17.37 8.25
N GLU A 99 -14.40 18.55 7.69
CA GLU A 99 -15.67 18.82 7.03
C GLU A 99 -15.81 17.99 5.74
N TRP A 100 -14.73 17.94 4.95
CA TRP A 100 -14.67 17.12 3.75
C TRP A 100 -14.80 15.64 4.08
N ILE A 101 -14.10 15.16 5.13
CA ILE A 101 -14.18 13.75 5.58
C ILE A 101 -15.62 13.38 5.94
N ASN A 102 -16.28 14.20 6.75
CA ASN A 102 -17.69 13.97 7.12
C ASN A 102 -18.62 13.95 5.90
N LYS A 103 -18.43 14.90 4.99
CA LYS A 103 -19.20 14.94 3.74
C LYS A 103 -18.97 13.73 2.86
N PHE A 104 -17.71 13.29 2.78
CA PHE A 104 -17.32 12.12 1.97
C PHE A 104 -17.89 10.82 2.54
N LEU A 105 -17.84 10.64 3.86
CA LEU A 105 -18.36 9.46 4.56
C LEU A 105 -19.88 9.49 4.80
N GLY A 106 -20.50 10.66 4.69
CA GLY A 106 -21.91 10.85 5.07
C GLY A 106 -22.14 10.75 6.59
N THR A 107 -21.21 11.27 7.39
CA THR A 107 -21.19 11.20 8.86
C THR A 107 -21.10 12.58 9.49
N GLU A 108 -21.21 12.64 10.82
CA GLU A 108 -21.01 13.83 11.65
C GLU A 108 -20.04 13.52 12.78
N ILE A 109 -18.86 12.98 12.45
CA ILE A 109 -17.83 12.63 13.43
C ILE A 109 -17.16 13.92 13.91
N PRO A 110 -17.05 14.14 15.23
CA PRO A 110 -16.32 15.28 15.77
C PRO A 110 -14.84 15.26 15.34
N GLU A 111 -14.25 16.44 15.10
CA GLU A 111 -12.83 16.56 14.76
C GLU A 111 -11.94 15.93 15.81
N SER A 112 -12.26 16.11 17.10
CA SER A 112 -11.51 15.50 18.22
C SER A 112 -11.40 14.00 18.09
N ASP A 113 -12.45 13.33 17.67
CA ASP A 113 -12.51 11.88 17.53
C ASP A 113 -11.68 11.45 16.30
N MET A 114 -11.75 12.21 15.20
CA MET A 114 -10.90 11.95 14.03
C MET A 114 -9.41 12.05 14.38
N VAL A 115 -9.04 13.10 15.14
CA VAL A 115 -7.67 13.29 15.63
C VAL A 115 -7.24 12.13 16.52
N GLU A 116 -8.12 11.69 17.44
CA GLU A 116 -7.83 10.54 18.29
C GLU A 116 -7.63 9.26 17.46
N TYR A 117 -8.50 8.99 16.49
CA TYR A 117 -8.38 7.80 15.63
C TYR A 117 -7.07 7.81 14.86
N LEU A 118 -6.72 8.92 14.23
CA LEU A 118 -5.49 9.04 13.46
C LEU A 118 -4.25 8.91 14.36
N THR A 119 -4.26 9.54 15.53
CA THR A 119 -3.16 9.44 16.50
C THR A 119 -2.95 8.00 16.98
N ARG A 120 -4.02 7.25 17.23
CA ARG A 120 -3.94 5.82 17.60
C ARG A 120 -3.31 4.96 16.51
N LEU A 121 -3.36 5.39 15.26
CA LEU A 121 -2.73 4.73 14.10
C LEU A 121 -1.30 5.22 13.83
N GLY A 122 -0.79 6.14 14.66
CA GLY A 122 0.56 6.67 14.52
C GLY A 122 0.68 7.89 13.60
N PHE A 123 -0.46 8.43 13.12
CA PHE A 123 -0.43 9.69 12.36
C PHE A 123 -0.24 10.89 13.31
N GLU A 124 0.46 11.89 12.81
CA GLU A 124 0.56 13.18 13.49
C GLU A 124 -0.23 14.25 12.73
N ILE A 125 -0.85 15.18 13.47
CA ILE A 125 -1.53 16.32 12.84
C ILE A 125 -0.73 17.57 13.14
N LYS A 126 -0.17 18.19 12.09
CA LYS A 126 0.66 19.39 12.17
C LYS A 126 0.24 20.39 11.10
N ASP A 127 0.03 21.63 11.47
CA ASP A 127 -0.29 22.74 10.55
C ASP A 127 -1.45 22.43 9.58
N GLY A 128 -2.51 21.78 10.07
CA GLY A 128 -3.67 21.40 9.25
C GLY A 128 -3.40 20.26 8.27
N LYS A 129 -2.34 19.50 8.48
CA LYS A 129 -1.99 18.34 7.68
C LYS A 129 -1.85 17.09 8.53
N VAL A 130 -2.24 15.97 7.96
CA VAL A 130 -1.94 14.64 8.49
C VAL A 130 -0.56 14.25 7.98
N VAL A 131 0.36 14.00 8.89
CA VAL A 131 1.69 13.45 8.60
C VAL A 131 1.61 11.94 8.73
N SER A 132 1.86 11.24 7.63
CA SER A 132 1.81 9.78 7.61
C SER A 132 3.06 9.19 8.28
N PRO A 133 2.92 8.17 9.14
CA PRO A 133 4.07 7.43 9.61
C PRO A 133 4.77 6.72 8.44
N TRP A 134 6.08 6.56 8.53
CA TRP A 134 6.93 6.03 7.46
C TRP A 134 6.47 4.67 6.94
N TYR A 135 5.93 3.79 7.77
CA TYR A 135 5.43 2.46 7.38
C TYR A 135 4.09 2.48 6.61
N ARG A 136 3.41 3.62 6.52
CA ARG A 136 2.15 3.80 5.78
C ARG A 136 2.42 4.42 4.41
N VAL A 137 2.99 3.63 3.52
CA VAL A 137 3.31 4.02 2.14
C VAL A 137 2.06 4.22 1.26
N ASP A 138 0.94 3.72 1.70
CA ASP A 138 -0.36 3.70 1.02
C ASP A 138 -1.14 5.01 1.11
N ILE A 139 -0.82 5.88 2.09
CA ILE A 139 -1.54 7.14 2.32
C ILE A 139 -1.05 8.21 1.35
N ALA A 140 -1.85 8.54 0.36
CA ALA A 140 -1.50 9.49 -0.69
C ALA A 140 -2.50 10.64 -0.86
N CYS A 141 -3.74 10.48 -0.42
CA CYS A 141 -4.79 11.47 -0.62
C CYS A 141 -5.79 11.55 0.56
N LYS A 142 -6.68 12.55 0.52
CA LYS A 142 -7.70 12.74 1.57
C LYS A 142 -8.65 11.53 1.72
N ALA A 143 -8.86 10.77 0.64
CA ALA A 143 -9.73 9.60 0.70
C ALA A 143 -9.12 8.48 1.55
N ASP A 144 -7.79 8.30 1.49
CA ASP A 144 -7.08 7.30 2.29
C ASP A 144 -7.16 7.67 3.79
N VAL A 145 -7.04 8.96 4.12
CA VAL A 145 -7.25 9.46 5.49
C VAL A 145 -8.69 9.24 5.96
N ALA A 146 -9.67 9.50 5.09
CA ALA A 146 -11.07 9.26 5.41
C ALA A 146 -11.38 7.77 5.61
N GLU A 147 -10.73 6.88 4.87
CA GLU A 147 -10.83 5.43 5.06
C GLU A 147 -10.35 5.02 6.47
N GLU A 148 -9.22 5.54 6.92
CA GLU A 148 -8.70 5.24 8.26
C GLU A 148 -9.65 5.74 9.37
N VAL A 149 -10.21 6.94 9.21
CA VAL A 149 -11.24 7.45 10.13
C VAL A 149 -12.47 6.55 10.11
N ALA A 150 -12.96 6.17 8.94
CA ALA A 150 -14.13 5.30 8.80
C ALA A 150 -13.91 3.92 9.43
N ARG A 151 -12.73 3.36 9.27
CA ARG A 151 -12.34 2.06 9.82
C ARG A 151 -12.38 2.04 11.35
N LEU A 152 -11.85 3.09 12.00
CA LEU A 152 -11.86 3.18 13.47
C LEU A 152 -13.22 3.64 14.02
N TYR A 153 -13.94 4.51 13.30
CA TYR A 153 -15.31 4.85 13.61
C TYR A 153 -16.22 3.62 13.56
N GLY A 154 -15.99 2.75 12.61
CA GLY A 154 -16.72 1.51 12.35
C GLY A 154 -17.70 1.62 11.20
N TYR A 155 -17.47 0.89 10.13
CA TYR A 155 -18.29 0.88 8.90
C TYR A 155 -19.78 0.61 9.19
N ASN A 156 -20.09 -0.19 10.21
CA ASN A 156 -21.47 -0.50 10.59
C ASN A 156 -22.25 0.72 11.13
N LYS A 157 -21.56 1.78 11.53
CA LYS A 157 -22.18 3.01 12.01
C LYS A 157 -22.44 4.00 10.88
N ILE A 158 -21.85 3.79 9.70
CA ILE A 158 -22.04 4.64 8.53
C ILE A 158 -23.40 4.31 7.91
N PRO A 159 -24.31 5.27 7.74
CA PRO A 159 -25.65 5.01 7.24
C PRO A 159 -25.61 4.56 5.78
N ASN A 160 -26.37 3.52 5.46
CA ASN A 160 -26.56 3.10 4.09
C ASN A 160 -27.41 4.13 3.35
N THR A 161 -26.90 4.71 2.29
CA THR A 161 -27.60 5.64 1.43
C THR A 161 -27.90 5.00 0.08
N ILE A 162 -29.14 5.24 -0.40
CA ILE A 162 -29.51 4.87 -1.77
C ILE A 162 -29.04 5.98 -2.71
N VAL A 163 -28.35 5.64 -3.78
CA VAL A 163 -27.96 6.60 -4.80
C VAL A 163 -29.23 7.27 -5.36
N ARG A 164 -29.43 8.53 -5.04
CA ARG A 164 -30.50 9.35 -5.58
C ARG A 164 -29.98 10.05 -6.83
N GLY A 165 -30.19 9.45 -7.96
CA GLY A 165 -29.93 10.06 -9.26
C GLY A 165 -31.20 10.05 -10.09
N VAL A 166 -31.51 11.15 -10.78
CA VAL A 166 -32.51 11.15 -11.84
C VAL A 166 -31.83 10.51 -13.06
N ALA A 167 -31.73 9.19 -13.05
CA ALA A 167 -31.34 8.45 -14.25
C ALA A 167 -32.50 8.53 -15.24
N GLN A 168 -32.53 9.58 -16.01
CA GLN A 168 -33.40 9.59 -17.19
C GLN A 168 -32.74 8.67 -18.23
N ALA A 169 -33.20 7.44 -18.30
CA ALA A 169 -32.87 6.56 -19.38
C ALA A 169 -33.41 7.16 -20.68
N LYS A 170 -32.55 7.84 -21.42
CA LYS A 170 -32.88 8.33 -22.76
C LYS A 170 -32.21 7.44 -23.78
N LEU A 171 -32.98 7.02 -24.78
CA LEU A 171 -32.40 6.34 -25.94
C LEU A 171 -31.51 7.31 -26.71
N THR A 172 -30.37 6.82 -27.15
CA THR A 172 -29.54 7.56 -28.13
C THR A 172 -30.28 7.67 -29.46
N GLU A 173 -29.91 8.60 -30.33
CA GLU A 173 -30.54 8.74 -31.65
C GLU A 173 -30.38 7.47 -32.48
N ALA A 174 -29.25 6.80 -32.41
CA ALA A 174 -29.04 5.49 -33.05
C ALA A 174 -30.03 4.44 -32.56
N GLN A 175 -30.22 4.32 -31.23
CA GLN A 175 -31.17 3.38 -30.66
C GLN A 175 -32.65 3.71 -31.01
N LYS A 176 -32.97 5.00 -31.13
CA LYS A 176 -34.30 5.41 -31.61
C LYS A 176 -34.52 5.00 -33.07
N PHE A 177 -33.49 5.19 -33.88
CA PHE A 177 -33.52 4.81 -35.29
C PHE A 177 -33.67 3.32 -35.45
N ASP A 178 -32.87 2.50 -34.76
CA ASP A 178 -32.97 1.04 -34.77
C ASP A 178 -34.38 0.56 -34.38
N ARG A 179 -34.91 1.13 -33.30
CA ARG A 179 -36.29 0.81 -32.87
C ARG A 179 -37.34 1.22 -33.88
N HIS A 180 -37.11 2.33 -34.57
CA HIS A 180 -38.03 2.76 -35.66
C HIS A 180 -38.03 1.78 -36.81
N ILE A 181 -36.84 1.36 -37.28
CA ILE A 181 -36.71 0.34 -38.33
C ILE A 181 -37.38 -0.96 -37.89
N GLN A 182 -37.10 -1.48 -36.71
CA GLN A 182 -37.70 -2.70 -36.21
C GLN A 182 -39.23 -2.64 -36.22
N ARG A 183 -39.80 -1.52 -35.71
CA ARG A 183 -41.27 -1.34 -35.72
C ARG A 183 -41.84 -1.27 -37.12
N SER A 184 -41.15 -0.58 -38.04
CA SER A 184 -41.59 -0.46 -39.42
C SER A 184 -41.55 -1.83 -40.11
N MET A 185 -40.49 -2.62 -39.92
CA MET A 185 -40.38 -3.99 -40.47
C MET A 185 -41.46 -4.90 -39.91
N LEU A 186 -41.72 -4.87 -38.61
CA LEU A 186 -42.79 -5.65 -37.99
C LEU A 186 -44.17 -5.27 -38.49
N ALA A 187 -44.41 -4.02 -38.85
CA ALA A 187 -45.68 -3.54 -39.37
C ALA A 187 -45.91 -3.93 -40.84
N MET A 188 -44.88 -4.29 -41.55
CA MET A 188 -44.96 -4.75 -42.96
C MET A 188 -45.16 -6.25 -43.08
N GLY A 189 -45.07 -7.02 -42.01
CA GLY A 189 -45.19 -8.49 -41.94
C GLY A 189 -43.85 -9.15 -41.92
#